data_d5648b8ec3d444ae08b6bb239a99c791
#
_entry.id   d5648b8ec3d444ae08b6bb239a99c791
#
_cell.length_a   1.000
_cell.length_b   1.000
_cell.length_c   1.000
_cell.angle_alpha   90.00
_cell.angle_beta   90.00
_cell.angle_gamma   90.00
#
_symmetry.space_group_name_H-M   'P 1'
#
loop_
_entity.id
_entity.type
_entity.pdbx_description
1 polymer ?
#
loop_
_entity_poly.entity_id
_entity_poly.type
_entity_poly.pdbx_seq_one_letter_code
_entity_poly.pdbx_strand_id
1 'polypeptide(L)'
;MPLSLLGISLSSLAVVFGVLTGVLVKKLGSEVNIITVLFYRFLFSLPILFLFAICVRGWHFLQINQRRIMLFRVIFGCCGITFWFLSLRHMPLGMATALFQSSVIFITLLSPIFLGERVGLYRWSAVLTGLSGVLIITNPFSGDISWYFLYGIGAALAGAVLSLLLRQLGKGDAPASVAIWYNLVGFAGLSAIVLTLPEQLYSINQAVIFDLILLGVIGAGLQIVLTTAYRYSDAVVVASMRYLQMPISGVVGYFLFAEVMSQTEIIGALIIISSCLVIAWRELVRSREVNQPGN
;
A
#
# COMPACT_ATOMS: atom_id res chain seq x y z
N MET A 1 -12.69 -19.94 13.04
CA MET A 1 -12.15 -19.61 11.71
C MET A 1 -10.63 -19.73 11.79
N PRO A 2 -9.94 -20.50 10.95
CA PRO A 2 -8.49 -20.56 11.02
C PRO A 2 -7.91 -19.15 10.82
N LEU A 3 -6.89 -18.80 11.62
CA LEU A 3 -6.28 -17.45 11.65
C LEU A 3 -5.83 -16.98 10.25
N SER A 4 -5.39 -17.92 9.40
CA SER A 4 -5.01 -17.65 8.01
C SER A 4 -6.18 -17.16 7.13
N LEU A 5 -7.40 -17.71 7.33
CA LEU A 5 -8.59 -17.26 6.60
C LEU A 5 -9.00 -15.84 7.02
N LEU A 6 -8.84 -15.49 8.30
CA LEU A 6 -9.08 -14.12 8.77
C LEU A 6 -8.13 -13.13 8.10
N GLY A 7 -6.84 -13.47 7.99
CA GLY A 7 -5.87 -12.62 7.29
C GLY A 7 -6.19 -12.43 5.81
N ILE A 8 -6.65 -13.48 5.13
CA ILE A 8 -7.09 -13.42 3.72
C ILE A 8 -8.32 -12.52 3.57
N SER A 9 -9.34 -12.70 4.42
CA SER A 9 -10.56 -11.88 4.39
C SER A 9 -10.26 -10.39 4.61
N LEU A 10 -9.41 -10.09 5.60
CA LEU A 10 -8.97 -8.73 5.88
C LEU A 10 -8.17 -8.15 4.70
N SER A 11 -7.30 -8.95 4.07
CA SER A 11 -6.54 -8.50 2.89
C SER A 11 -7.47 -8.18 1.71
N SER A 12 -8.51 -8.97 1.48
CA SER A 12 -9.52 -8.71 0.45
C SER A 12 -10.30 -7.42 0.74
N LEU A 13 -10.64 -7.16 2.00
CA LEU A 13 -11.27 -5.91 2.41
C LEU A 13 -10.34 -4.71 2.24
N ALA A 14 -9.04 -4.89 2.49
CA ALA A 14 -8.01 -3.87 2.23
C ALA A 14 -7.92 -3.51 0.74
N VAL A 15 -8.17 -4.46 -0.18
CA VAL A 15 -8.27 -4.18 -1.62
C VAL A 15 -9.39 -3.20 -1.92
N VAL A 16 -10.58 -3.41 -1.35
CA VAL A 16 -11.73 -2.50 -1.55
C VAL A 16 -11.40 -1.09 -1.06
N PHE A 17 -10.88 -0.96 0.16
CA PHE A 17 -10.45 0.33 0.70
C PHE A 17 -9.33 0.97 -0.13
N GLY A 18 -8.41 0.18 -0.68
CA GLY A 18 -7.33 0.64 -1.55
C GLY A 18 -7.85 1.23 -2.86
N VAL A 19 -8.81 0.55 -3.53
CA VAL A 19 -9.46 1.05 -4.75
C VAL A 19 -10.23 2.33 -4.47
N LEU A 20 -11.05 2.35 -3.42
CA LEU A 20 -11.81 3.56 -3.03
C LEU A 20 -10.89 4.75 -2.71
N THR A 21 -9.77 4.51 -2.03
CA THR A 21 -8.73 5.53 -1.80
C THR A 21 -8.20 6.07 -3.12
N GLY A 22 -7.86 5.18 -4.07
CA GLY A 22 -7.38 5.57 -5.40
C GLY A 22 -8.38 6.42 -6.18
N VAL A 23 -9.65 6.04 -6.17
CA VAL A 23 -10.75 6.77 -6.81
C VAL A 23 -10.88 8.19 -6.23
N LEU A 24 -10.90 8.31 -4.89
CA LEU A 24 -11.04 9.62 -4.24
C LEU A 24 -9.85 10.54 -4.51
N VAL A 25 -8.62 10.02 -4.43
CA VAL A 25 -7.41 10.80 -4.74
C VAL A 25 -7.42 11.28 -6.19
N LYS A 26 -7.86 10.43 -7.12
CA LYS A 26 -7.96 10.78 -8.53
C LYS A 26 -9.08 11.78 -8.80
N LYS A 27 -10.24 11.63 -8.16
CA LYS A 27 -11.36 12.57 -8.23
C LYS A 27 -10.98 13.96 -7.72
N LEU A 28 -10.16 14.05 -6.65
CA LEU A 28 -9.65 15.33 -6.14
C LEU A 28 -8.71 16.03 -7.15
N GLY A 29 -8.18 15.29 -8.10
CA GLY A 29 -7.41 15.81 -9.23
C GLY A 29 -6.11 16.51 -8.84
N SER A 30 -5.57 17.28 -9.80
CA SER A 30 -4.37 18.10 -9.62
C SER A 30 -4.66 19.46 -8.96
N GLU A 31 -5.92 19.88 -8.90
CA GLU A 31 -6.31 21.19 -8.37
C GLU A 31 -6.03 21.28 -6.86
N VAL A 32 -6.33 20.21 -6.10
CA VAL A 32 -6.05 20.18 -4.67
C VAL A 32 -4.60 19.75 -4.43
N ASN A 33 -3.81 20.59 -3.76
CA ASN A 33 -2.41 20.27 -3.46
C ASN A 33 -2.29 18.93 -2.70
N ILE A 34 -1.24 18.14 -3.03
CA ILE A 34 -0.99 16.83 -2.40
C ILE A 34 -0.83 16.92 -0.88
N ILE A 35 -0.22 18.01 -0.40
CA ILE A 35 -0.03 18.26 1.04
C ILE A 35 -1.40 18.42 1.71
N THR A 36 -2.32 19.14 1.08
CA THR A 36 -3.70 19.30 1.55
C THR A 36 -4.41 17.94 1.63
N VAL A 37 -4.33 17.14 0.57
CA VAL A 37 -4.98 15.81 0.54
C VAL A 37 -4.43 14.91 1.64
N LEU A 38 -3.10 14.85 1.81
CA LEU A 38 -2.47 14.05 2.85
C LEU A 38 -2.79 14.57 4.26
N PHE A 39 -2.76 15.89 4.46
CA PHE A 39 -3.07 16.51 5.75
C PHE A 39 -4.48 16.14 6.23
N TYR A 40 -5.49 16.37 5.40
CA TYR A 40 -6.88 16.06 5.74
C TYR A 40 -7.15 14.56 5.83
N ARG A 41 -6.48 13.75 5.01
CA ARG A 41 -6.54 12.30 5.15
C ARG A 41 -6.06 11.84 6.53
N PHE A 42 -4.94 12.36 7.01
CA PHE A 42 -4.47 12.03 8.36
C PHE A 42 -5.37 12.61 9.44
N LEU A 43 -5.79 13.87 9.31
CA LEU A 43 -6.67 14.54 10.26
C LEU A 43 -7.97 13.76 10.47
N PHE A 44 -8.69 13.45 9.40
CA PHE A 44 -9.99 12.77 9.49
C PHE A 44 -9.88 11.27 9.81
N SER A 45 -8.70 10.66 9.63
CA SER A 45 -8.45 9.30 10.10
C SER A 45 -8.27 9.22 11.62
N LEU A 46 -7.74 10.26 12.26
CA LEU A 46 -7.36 10.25 13.68
C LEU A 46 -8.53 9.92 14.62
N PRO A 47 -9.71 10.54 14.54
CA PRO A 47 -10.81 10.24 15.46
C PRO A 47 -11.22 8.78 15.44
N ILE A 48 -11.28 8.19 14.24
CA ILE A 48 -11.68 6.78 14.04
C ILE A 48 -10.62 5.84 14.62
N LEU A 49 -9.34 6.10 14.32
CA LEU A 49 -8.23 5.29 14.82
C LEU A 49 -8.05 5.43 16.32
N PHE A 50 -8.29 6.61 16.87
CA PHE A 50 -8.24 6.88 18.30
C PHE A 50 -9.34 6.10 19.03
N LEU A 51 -10.58 6.19 18.54
CA LEU A 51 -11.70 5.43 19.09
C LEU A 51 -11.44 3.91 19.02
N PHE A 52 -11.03 3.43 17.84
CA PHE A 52 -10.68 2.02 17.66
C PHE A 52 -9.57 1.55 18.61
N ALA A 53 -8.50 2.35 18.72
CA ALA A 53 -7.36 2.00 19.56
C ALA A 53 -7.72 1.95 21.05
N ILE A 54 -8.54 2.90 21.54
CA ILE A 54 -9.05 2.89 22.92
C ILE A 54 -9.99 1.70 23.15
N CYS A 55 -10.92 1.43 22.24
CA CYS A 55 -11.85 0.30 22.39
C CYS A 55 -11.13 -1.05 22.45
N VAL A 56 -10.02 -1.22 21.70
CA VAL A 56 -9.29 -2.50 21.63
C VAL A 56 -8.24 -2.62 22.74
N ARG A 57 -7.59 -1.54 23.16
CA ARG A 57 -6.45 -1.55 24.07
C ARG A 57 -6.63 -0.75 25.36
N GLY A 58 -7.73 -0.02 25.51
CA GLY A 58 -7.93 0.89 26.63
C GLY A 58 -6.80 1.92 26.72
N TRP A 59 -6.33 2.24 27.92
CA TRP A 59 -5.27 3.23 28.16
C TRP A 59 -3.89 2.86 27.62
N HIS A 60 -3.68 1.60 27.22
CA HIS A 60 -2.41 1.10 26.66
C HIS A 60 -2.31 1.25 25.13
N PHE A 61 -3.20 1.99 24.52
CA PHE A 61 -3.32 2.13 23.05
C PHE A 61 -2.07 2.75 22.38
N LEU A 62 -1.27 3.53 23.11
CA LEU A 62 -0.02 4.13 22.59
C LEU A 62 1.24 3.29 22.88
N GLN A 63 1.12 2.15 23.58
CA GLN A 63 2.29 1.33 23.88
C GLN A 63 2.85 0.66 22.63
N ILE A 64 4.14 0.91 22.36
CA ILE A 64 4.93 0.30 21.31
C ILE A 64 6.22 -0.23 21.90
N ASN A 65 6.49 -1.51 21.68
CA ASN A 65 7.71 -2.20 22.14
C ASN A 65 8.87 -1.97 21.16
N GLN A 66 8.57 -2.01 19.86
CA GLN A 66 9.55 -1.96 18.78
C GLN A 66 9.68 -0.54 18.19
N ARG A 67 10.12 0.43 19.03
CA ARG A 67 10.14 1.87 18.67
C ARG A 67 10.95 2.18 17.41
N ARG A 68 12.12 1.54 17.21
CA ARG A 68 12.97 1.76 16.02
C ARG A 68 12.26 1.30 14.74
N ILE A 69 11.64 0.12 14.78
CA ILE A 69 10.89 -0.41 13.64
C ILE A 69 9.69 0.47 13.34
N MET A 70 9.02 0.97 14.38
CA MET A 70 7.91 1.90 14.24
C MET A 70 8.33 3.22 13.57
N LEU A 71 9.50 3.76 13.89
CA LEU A 71 10.04 4.96 13.23
C LEU A 71 10.22 4.74 11.71
N PHE A 72 10.88 3.64 11.33
CA PHE A 72 11.02 3.29 9.91
C PHE A 72 9.66 3.05 9.25
N ARG A 73 8.70 2.42 9.96
CA ARG A 73 7.32 2.26 9.50
C ARG A 73 6.66 3.59 9.15
N VAL A 74 6.86 4.62 9.97
CA VAL A 74 6.30 5.96 9.70
C VAL A 74 6.97 6.58 8.49
N ILE A 75 8.29 6.58 8.41
CA ILE A 75 9.04 7.17 7.30
C ILE A 75 8.63 6.52 5.98
N PHE A 76 8.77 5.20 5.85
CA PHE A 76 8.43 4.49 4.62
C PHE A 76 6.92 4.51 4.32
N GLY A 77 6.07 4.57 5.36
CA GLY A 77 4.64 4.73 5.20
C GLY A 77 4.25 6.09 4.63
N CYS A 78 4.83 7.17 5.12
CA CYS A 78 4.59 8.53 4.62
C CYS A 78 5.16 8.72 3.21
N CYS A 79 6.39 8.27 2.97
CA CYS A 79 6.98 8.30 1.62
C CYS A 79 6.14 7.48 0.63
N GLY A 80 5.78 6.26 1.02
CA GLY A 80 5.00 5.36 0.16
C GLY A 80 3.64 5.91 -0.22
N ILE A 81 2.91 6.50 0.72
CA ILE A 81 1.60 7.09 0.43
C ILE A 81 1.72 8.36 -0.43
N THR A 82 2.74 9.17 -0.20
CA THR A 82 3.00 10.37 -1.01
C THR A 82 3.30 9.97 -2.46
N PHE A 83 4.22 9.03 -2.69
CA PHE A 83 4.51 8.51 -4.01
C PHE A 83 3.31 7.84 -4.66
N TRP A 84 2.52 7.08 -3.89
CA TRP A 84 1.29 6.47 -4.37
C TRP A 84 0.28 7.51 -4.84
N PHE A 85 0.04 8.56 -4.07
CA PHE A 85 -0.90 9.62 -4.44
C PHE A 85 -0.42 10.44 -5.63
N LEU A 86 0.89 10.72 -5.72
CA LEU A 86 1.48 11.37 -6.89
C LEU A 86 1.35 10.50 -8.15
N SER A 87 1.58 9.20 -8.02
CA SER A 87 1.38 8.25 -9.12
C SER A 87 -0.06 8.27 -9.65
N LEU A 88 -1.04 8.23 -8.76
CA LEU A 88 -2.47 8.26 -9.12
C LEU A 88 -2.90 9.54 -9.83
N ARG A 89 -2.22 10.66 -9.58
CA ARG A 89 -2.51 11.94 -10.26
C ARG A 89 -2.02 12.01 -11.68
N HIS A 90 -0.92 11.37 -11.97
CA HIS A 90 -0.20 11.52 -13.22
C HIS A 90 -0.34 10.31 -14.15
N MET A 91 -0.97 9.23 -13.69
CA MET A 91 -1.12 7.99 -14.44
C MET A 91 -2.56 7.46 -14.37
N PRO A 92 -3.00 6.64 -15.35
CA PRO A 92 -4.23 5.88 -15.26
C PRO A 92 -4.27 5.03 -13.99
N LEU A 93 -5.47 4.92 -13.38
CA LEU A 93 -5.66 4.22 -12.10
C LEU A 93 -5.17 2.77 -12.14
N GLY A 94 -5.45 2.08 -13.24
CA GLY A 94 -4.99 0.70 -13.48
C GLY A 94 -3.47 0.60 -13.57
N MET A 95 -2.82 1.50 -14.32
CA MET A 95 -1.36 1.52 -14.51
C MET A 95 -0.63 1.86 -13.20
N ALA A 96 -1.04 2.91 -12.49
CA ALA A 96 -0.48 3.26 -11.19
C ALA A 96 -0.57 2.08 -10.21
N THR A 97 -1.71 1.38 -10.21
CA THR A 97 -1.93 0.20 -9.36
C THR A 97 -1.04 -0.97 -9.78
N ALA A 98 -0.85 -1.22 -11.08
CA ALA A 98 0.04 -2.26 -11.59
C ALA A 98 1.49 -2.03 -11.15
N LEU A 99 1.99 -0.80 -11.29
CA LEU A 99 3.33 -0.43 -10.83
C LEU A 99 3.47 -0.60 -9.31
N PHE A 100 2.48 -0.18 -8.54
CA PHE A 100 2.51 -0.36 -7.09
C PHE A 100 2.53 -1.84 -6.68
N GLN A 101 1.87 -2.71 -7.43
CA GLN A 101 1.86 -4.15 -7.16
C GLN A 101 3.21 -4.82 -7.43
N SER A 102 4.11 -4.19 -8.19
CA SER A 102 5.50 -4.63 -8.29
C SER A 102 6.25 -4.62 -6.94
N SER A 103 5.63 -4.05 -5.90
CA SER A 103 6.11 -4.13 -4.52
C SER A 103 6.43 -5.56 -4.05
N VAL A 104 5.72 -6.58 -4.57
CA VAL A 104 6.00 -7.97 -4.22
C VAL A 104 7.35 -8.45 -4.77
N ILE A 105 7.75 -7.94 -5.92
CA ILE A 105 9.09 -8.17 -6.48
C ILE A 105 10.13 -7.65 -5.50
N PHE A 106 9.96 -6.42 -5.03
CA PHE A 106 10.85 -5.82 -4.02
C PHE A 106 10.78 -6.52 -2.66
N ILE A 107 9.60 -6.99 -2.21
CA ILE A 107 9.49 -7.82 -1.00
C ILE A 107 10.37 -9.07 -1.15
N THR A 108 10.29 -9.75 -2.30
CA THR A 108 11.08 -10.97 -2.55
C THR A 108 12.58 -10.69 -2.57
N LEU A 109 13.01 -9.56 -3.18
CA LEU A 109 14.41 -9.15 -3.21
C LEU A 109 14.94 -8.76 -1.82
N LEU A 110 14.11 -8.13 -0.99
CA LEU A 110 14.51 -7.62 0.31
C LEU A 110 14.33 -8.66 1.43
N SER A 111 13.52 -9.72 1.24
CA SER A 111 13.26 -10.72 2.27
C SER A 111 14.52 -11.43 2.79
N PRO A 112 15.57 -11.74 1.99
CA PRO A 112 16.81 -12.28 2.50
C PRO A 112 17.52 -11.36 3.50
N ILE A 113 17.47 -10.06 3.23
CA ILE A 113 18.15 -9.03 4.05
C ILE A 113 17.38 -8.82 5.37
N PHE A 114 16.05 -8.74 5.31
CA PHE A 114 15.22 -8.43 6.47
C PHE A 114 14.82 -9.65 7.30
N LEU A 115 14.66 -10.81 6.66
CA LEU A 115 14.14 -12.04 7.27
C LEU A 115 15.16 -13.17 7.28
N GLY A 116 16.34 -13.02 6.65
CA GLY A 116 17.37 -14.04 6.54
C GLY A 116 16.98 -15.24 5.65
N GLU A 117 15.97 -15.08 4.80
CA GLU A 117 15.47 -16.17 3.96
C GLU A 117 16.31 -16.36 2.69
N ARG A 118 16.54 -17.64 2.28
CA ARG A 118 17.19 -17.93 0.99
C ARG A 118 16.17 -17.85 -0.15
N VAL A 119 16.46 -17.03 -1.16
CA VAL A 119 15.63 -16.91 -2.36
C VAL A 119 16.05 -17.99 -3.36
N GLY A 120 15.17 -18.95 -3.64
CA GLY A 120 15.41 -20.01 -4.61
C GLY A 120 15.24 -19.53 -6.07
N LEU A 121 15.71 -20.37 -7.03
CA LEU A 121 15.67 -20.07 -8.47
C LEU A 121 14.26 -19.68 -8.98
N TYR A 122 13.22 -20.35 -8.51
CA TYR A 122 11.83 -20.03 -8.89
C TYR A 122 11.40 -18.61 -8.50
N ARG A 123 11.85 -18.11 -7.34
CA ARG A 123 11.59 -16.73 -6.94
C ARG A 123 12.37 -15.75 -7.81
N TRP A 124 13.62 -16.08 -8.15
CA TRP A 124 14.43 -15.26 -9.04
C TRP A 124 13.84 -15.18 -10.46
N SER A 125 13.41 -16.30 -11.04
CA SER A 125 12.76 -16.28 -12.36
C SER A 125 11.49 -15.45 -12.36
N ALA A 126 10.64 -15.59 -11.33
CA ALA A 126 9.44 -14.79 -11.19
C ALA A 126 9.76 -13.29 -11.03
N VAL A 127 10.79 -12.93 -10.24
CA VAL A 127 11.26 -11.54 -10.11
C VAL A 127 11.69 -10.97 -11.46
N LEU A 128 12.49 -11.69 -12.22
CA LEU A 128 12.95 -11.25 -13.55
C LEU A 128 11.78 -11.09 -14.53
N THR A 129 10.83 -12.02 -14.51
CA THR A 129 9.61 -11.93 -15.32
C THR A 129 8.77 -10.71 -14.91
N GLY A 130 8.59 -10.48 -13.60
CA GLY A 130 7.86 -9.30 -13.12
C GLY A 130 8.55 -7.98 -13.49
N LEU A 131 9.88 -7.92 -13.40
CA LEU A 131 10.66 -6.75 -13.84
C LEU A 131 10.51 -6.49 -15.35
N SER A 132 10.45 -7.54 -16.19
CA SER A 132 10.18 -7.34 -17.62
C SER A 132 8.79 -6.72 -17.86
N GLY A 133 7.78 -7.10 -17.07
CA GLY A 133 6.46 -6.46 -17.10
C GLY A 133 6.50 -4.98 -16.70
N VAL A 134 7.28 -4.62 -15.69
CA VAL A 134 7.50 -3.21 -15.32
C VAL A 134 8.17 -2.45 -16.47
N LEU A 135 9.20 -3.01 -17.10
CA LEU A 135 9.89 -2.40 -18.25
C LEU A 135 8.96 -2.21 -19.46
N ILE A 136 8.05 -3.16 -19.71
CA ILE A 136 7.05 -3.03 -20.78
C ILE A 136 6.09 -1.87 -20.50
N ILE A 137 5.59 -1.74 -19.28
CA ILE A 137 4.68 -0.64 -18.88
C ILE A 137 5.40 0.71 -18.96
N THR A 138 6.61 0.78 -18.41
CA THR A 138 7.35 2.06 -18.31
C THR A 138 7.98 2.47 -19.64
N ASN A 139 8.19 1.52 -20.55
CA ASN A 139 8.80 1.70 -21.85
C ASN A 139 9.99 2.70 -21.86
N PRO A 140 11.04 2.47 -21.05
CA PRO A 140 12.10 3.46 -20.83
C PRO A 140 12.96 3.75 -22.07
N PHE A 141 12.79 2.97 -23.14
CA PHE A 141 13.55 3.09 -24.38
C PHE A 141 12.82 3.88 -25.48
N SER A 142 11.58 4.35 -25.24
CA SER A 142 10.80 5.09 -26.24
C SER A 142 11.25 6.55 -26.46
N GLY A 143 12.22 7.04 -25.72
CA GLY A 143 12.64 8.44 -25.77
C GLY A 143 11.78 9.41 -24.94
N ASP A 144 10.51 9.08 -24.72
CA ASP A 144 9.56 9.86 -23.92
C ASP A 144 9.44 9.26 -22.51
N ILE A 145 10.51 9.28 -21.73
CA ILE A 145 10.46 8.81 -20.35
C ILE A 145 9.64 9.78 -19.53
N SER A 146 8.42 9.39 -19.19
CA SER A 146 7.65 10.11 -18.19
C SER A 146 8.25 9.88 -16.80
N TRP A 147 8.82 10.91 -16.20
CA TRP A 147 9.36 10.87 -14.83
C TRP A 147 8.33 10.44 -13.78
N TYR A 148 7.05 10.50 -14.13
CA TYR A 148 5.94 10.07 -13.27
C TYR A 148 5.97 8.58 -12.93
N PHE A 149 6.58 7.72 -13.77
CA PHE A 149 6.79 6.31 -13.44
C PHE A 149 7.62 6.10 -12.17
N LEU A 150 8.55 7.02 -11.89
CA LEU A 150 9.35 6.96 -10.66
C LEU A 150 8.49 7.05 -9.41
N TYR A 151 7.37 7.74 -9.45
CA TYR A 151 6.42 7.76 -8.33
C TYR A 151 5.82 6.37 -8.09
N GLY A 152 5.40 5.66 -9.14
CA GLY A 152 4.87 4.30 -9.04
C GLY A 152 5.90 3.31 -8.50
N ILE A 153 7.13 3.35 -9.02
CA ILE A 153 8.24 2.50 -8.57
C ILE A 153 8.65 2.85 -7.13
N GLY A 154 8.76 4.14 -6.81
CA GLY A 154 9.04 4.60 -5.45
C GLY A 154 7.98 4.16 -4.45
N ALA A 155 6.70 4.23 -4.83
CA ALA A 155 5.59 3.71 -4.03
C ALA A 155 5.71 2.19 -3.82
N ALA A 156 6.08 1.44 -4.86
CA ALA A 156 6.27 0.00 -4.78
C ALA A 156 7.42 -0.39 -3.85
N LEU A 157 8.55 0.28 -3.96
CA LEU A 157 9.71 0.04 -3.09
C LEU A 157 9.40 0.38 -1.63
N ALA A 158 8.83 1.57 -1.38
CA ALA A 158 8.41 1.98 -0.04
C ALA A 158 7.34 1.04 0.53
N GLY A 159 6.39 0.61 -0.30
CA GLY A 159 5.36 -0.37 0.05
C GLY A 159 5.93 -1.75 0.40
N ALA A 160 7.00 -2.16 -0.27
CA ALA A 160 7.70 -3.41 0.04
C ALA A 160 8.34 -3.36 1.43
N VAL A 161 9.14 -2.33 1.69
CA VAL A 161 9.77 -2.13 3.01
C VAL A 161 8.70 -2.03 4.09
N LEU A 162 7.63 -1.26 3.84
CA LEU A 162 6.49 -1.14 4.75
C LEU A 162 5.87 -2.49 5.09
N SER A 163 5.67 -3.36 4.10
CA SER A 163 5.08 -4.69 4.29
C SER A 163 5.92 -5.57 5.23
N LEU A 164 7.25 -5.54 5.06
CA LEU A 164 8.18 -6.27 5.91
C LEU A 164 8.19 -5.72 7.35
N LEU A 165 8.19 -4.38 7.49
CA LEU A 165 8.13 -3.72 8.80
C LEU A 165 6.81 -4.00 9.52
N LEU A 166 5.67 -3.97 8.81
CA LEU A 166 4.35 -4.31 9.38
C LEU A 166 4.29 -5.77 9.85
N ARG A 167 4.87 -6.69 9.08
CA ARG A 167 4.97 -8.09 9.48
C ARG A 167 5.82 -8.24 10.74
N GLN A 168 6.93 -7.51 10.86
CA GLN A 168 7.80 -7.55 12.02
C GLN A 168 7.12 -6.94 13.25
N LEU A 169 6.48 -5.76 13.11
CA LEU A 169 5.71 -5.12 14.18
C LEU A 169 4.56 -6.00 14.65
N GLY A 170 3.87 -6.69 13.74
CA GLY A 170 2.75 -7.58 14.08
C GLY A 170 3.11 -8.74 15.01
N LYS A 171 4.41 -9.10 15.14
CA LYS A 171 4.86 -10.12 16.08
C LYS A 171 4.94 -9.63 17.52
N GLY A 172 5.17 -8.35 17.78
CA GLY A 172 5.43 -7.80 19.11
C GLY A 172 4.50 -6.65 19.52
N ASP A 173 3.85 -6.00 18.56
CA ASP A 173 3.02 -4.82 18.81
C ASP A 173 1.58 -5.03 18.35
N ALA A 174 0.64 -4.32 18.98
CA ALA A 174 -0.76 -4.41 18.60
C ALA A 174 -1.05 -3.60 17.33
N PRO A 175 -1.83 -4.14 16.37
CA PRO A 175 -2.19 -3.43 15.14
C PRO A 175 -2.81 -2.05 15.38
N ALA A 176 -3.65 -1.92 16.40
CA ALA A 176 -4.27 -0.66 16.79
C ALA A 176 -3.24 0.41 17.18
N SER A 177 -2.23 0.04 17.99
CA SER A 177 -1.14 0.94 18.39
C SER A 177 -0.27 1.33 17.19
N VAL A 178 0.02 0.40 16.29
CA VAL A 178 0.78 0.66 15.06
C VAL A 178 0.02 1.61 14.13
N ALA A 179 -1.29 1.43 13.97
CA ALA A 179 -2.12 2.28 13.12
C ALA A 179 -2.23 3.71 13.66
N ILE A 180 -2.52 3.88 14.96
CA ILE A 180 -2.66 5.23 15.55
C ILE A 180 -1.33 6.00 15.55
N TRP A 181 -0.21 5.36 15.91
CA TRP A 181 1.10 6.01 15.90
C TRP A 181 1.50 6.53 14.52
N TYR A 182 1.26 5.73 13.48
CA TYR A 182 1.52 6.16 12.10
C TYR A 182 0.74 7.43 11.74
N ASN A 183 -0.55 7.45 12.10
CA ASN A 183 -1.41 8.59 11.79
C ASN A 183 -1.07 9.82 12.65
N LEU A 184 -0.75 9.66 13.93
CA LEU A 184 -0.33 10.75 14.79
C LEU A 184 0.96 11.41 14.30
N VAL A 185 1.99 10.62 14.02
CA VAL A 185 3.28 11.17 13.57
C VAL A 185 3.17 11.74 12.15
N GLY A 186 2.42 11.07 11.26
CA GLY A 186 2.15 11.58 9.92
C GLY A 186 1.39 12.90 9.94
N PHE A 187 0.36 13.01 10.78
CA PHE A 187 -0.37 14.25 10.99
C PHE A 187 0.50 15.36 11.58
N ALA A 188 1.30 15.06 12.61
CA ALA A 188 2.20 16.04 13.23
C ALA A 188 3.25 16.57 12.23
N GLY A 189 3.84 15.68 11.42
CA GLY A 189 4.80 16.08 10.39
C GLY A 189 4.17 16.98 9.32
N LEU A 190 2.97 16.63 8.83
CA LEU A 190 2.24 17.47 7.87
C LEU A 190 1.77 18.79 8.49
N SER A 191 1.35 18.77 9.76
CA SER A 191 1.00 20.00 10.48
C SER A 191 2.19 20.95 10.57
N ALA A 192 3.40 20.44 10.83
CA ALA A 192 4.61 21.26 10.84
C ALA A 192 4.89 21.88 9.46
N ILE A 193 4.70 21.13 8.37
CA ILE A 193 4.85 21.65 7.00
C ILE A 193 3.82 22.73 6.72
N VAL A 194 2.56 22.51 7.07
CA VAL A 194 1.46 23.47 6.84
C VAL A 194 1.65 24.75 7.65
N LEU A 195 2.17 24.65 8.89
CA LEU A 195 2.45 25.82 9.73
C LEU A 195 3.63 26.66 9.19
N THR A 196 4.61 26.02 8.56
CA THR A 196 5.75 26.72 7.94
C THR A 196 5.45 27.24 6.54
N LEU A 197 4.54 26.59 5.81
CA LEU A 197 4.15 26.91 4.44
C LEU A 197 2.63 26.93 4.29
N PRO A 198 1.92 27.92 4.87
CA PRO A 198 0.45 27.95 4.90
C PRO A 198 -0.17 28.05 3.50
N GLU A 199 0.53 28.60 2.52
CA GLU A 199 0.13 28.65 1.09
C GLU A 199 -0.08 27.27 0.45
N GLN A 200 0.43 26.19 1.07
CA GLN A 200 0.23 24.83 0.63
C GLN A 200 -1.17 24.27 0.97
N LEU A 201 -1.92 24.93 1.87
CA LEU A 201 -3.29 24.59 2.15
C LEU A 201 -4.23 25.22 1.11
N TYR A 202 -4.84 24.37 0.31
CA TYR A 202 -5.85 24.78 -0.66
C TYR A 202 -7.12 25.28 0.06
N SER A 203 -7.72 26.36 -0.46
CA SER A 203 -9.01 26.84 0.02
C SER A 203 -10.11 25.81 -0.30
N ILE A 204 -10.74 25.25 0.74
CA ILE A 204 -11.63 24.11 0.64
C ILE A 204 -13.07 24.60 0.42
N ASN A 205 -13.72 24.14 -0.64
CA ASN A 205 -15.15 24.26 -0.84
C ASN A 205 -15.91 23.05 -0.24
N GLN A 206 -17.24 23.14 -0.14
CA GLN A 206 -18.07 22.09 0.48
C GLN A 206 -17.95 20.73 -0.22
N ALA A 207 -17.79 20.69 -1.54
CA ALA A 207 -17.67 19.42 -2.28
C ALA A 207 -16.33 18.72 -1.99
N VAL A 208 -15.25 19.48 -1.95
CA VAL A 208 -13.90 18.96 -1.66
C VAL A 208 -13.79 18.46 -0.22
N ILE A 209 -14.39 19.16 0.77
CA ILE A 209 -14.31 18.72 2.17
C ILE A 209 -14.96 17.35 2.37
N PHE A 210 -16.08 17.07 1.71
CA PHE A 210 -16.75 15.78 1.80
C PHE A 210 -15.86 14.63 1.29
N ASP A 211 -15.22 14.80 0.12
CA ASP A 211 -14.29 13.82 -0.43
C ASP A 211 -13.07 13.62 0.48
N LEU A 212 -12.57 14.67 1.11
CA LEU A 212 -11.45 14.60 2.07
C LEU A 212 -11.84 13.87 3.36
N ILE A 213 -13.04 14.11 3.90
CA ILE A 213 -13.57 13.38 5.06
C ILE A 213 -13.68 11.88 4.70
N LEU A 214 -14.28 11.58 3.55
CA LEU A 214 -14.45 10.20 3.09
C LEU A 214 -13.10 9.51 2.89
N LEU A 215 -12.11 10.22 2.33
CA LEU A 215 -10.74 9.73 2.17
C LEU A 215 -10.09 9.41 3.53
N GLY A 216 -10.31 10.24 4.55
CA GLY A 216 -9.83 9.99 5.91
C GLY A 216 -10.49 8.76 6.55
N VAL A 217 -11.82 8.63 6.43
CA VAL A 217 -12.58 7.48 6.94
C VAL A 217 -12.11 6.17 6.29
N ILE A 218 -12.03 6.15 4.96
CA ILE A 218 -11.56 5.00 4.19
C ILE A 218 -10.09 4.70 4.52
N GLY A 219 -9.27 5.74 4.67
CA GLY A 219 -7.87 5.62 5.06
C GLY A 219 -7.70 5.00 6.46
N ALA A 220 -8.55 5.35 7.42
CA ALA A 220 -8.58 4.73 8.74
C ALA A 220 -8.95 3.24 8.64
N GLY A 221 -10.01 2.91 7.91
CA GLY A 221 -10.43 1.54 7.65
C GLY A 221 -9.30 0.70 7.01
N LEU A 222 -8.66 1.24 5.97
CA LEU A 222 -7.51 0.60 5.32
C LEU A 222 -6.37 0.33 6.31
N GLN A 223 -6.02 1.29 7.16
CA GLN A 223 -4.95 1.11 8.15
C GLN A 223 -5.28 0.01 9.17
N ILE A 224 -6.50 0.00 9.71
CA ILE A 224 -6.95 -1.01 10.68
C ILE A 224 -6.88 -2.40 10.05
N VAL A 225 -7.49 -2.55 8.87
CA VAL A 225 -7.60 -3.84 8.19
C VAL A 225 -6.23 -4.36 7.75
N LEU A 226 -5.40 -3.49 7.17
CA LEU A 226 -4.09 -3.85 6.68
C LEU A 226 -3.12 -4.24 7.81
N THR A 227 -3.03 -3.44 8.87
CA THR A 227 -2.16 -3.75 10.01
C THR A 227 -2.59 -5.04 10.72
N THR A 228 -3.90 -5.29 10.78
CA THR A 228 -4.46 -6.51 11.36
C THR A 228 -4.18 -7.72 10.46
N ALA A 229 -4.31 -7.58 9.12
CA ALA A 229 -4.00 -8.65 8.19
C ALA A 229 -2.54 -9.12 8.30
N TYR A 230 -1.58 -8.20 8.40
CA TYR A 230 -0.15 -8.52 8.59
C TYR A 230 0.17 -9.19 9.93
N ARG A 231 -0.69 -9.04 10.93
CA ARG A 231 -0.56 -9.80 12.19
C ARG A 231 -0.91 -11.28 12.01
N TYR A 232 -1.95 -11.57 11.24
CA TYR A 232 -2.50 -12.93 11.12
C TYR A 232 -2.01 -13.71 9.90
N SER A 233 -1.39 -13.05 8.92
CA SER A 233 -0.89 -13.69 7.71
C SER A 233 0.49 -13.19 7.32
N ASP A 234 1.22 -14.02 6.57
CA ASP A 234 2.54 -13.67 6.06
C ASP A 234 2.47 -12.53 5.04
N ALA A 235 3.55 -11.75 4.98
CA ALA A 235 3.62 -10.54 4.14
C ALA A 235 3.33 -10.85 2.67
N VAL A 236 3.81 -12.01 2.18
CA VAL A 236 3.59 -12.44 0.79
C VAL A 236 2.12 -12.76 0.54
N VAL A 237 1.43 -13.42 1.49
CA VAL A 237 -0.01 -13.75 1.36
C VAL A 237 -0.85 -12.49 1.31
N VAL A 238 -0.62 -11.55 2.24
CA VAL A 238 -1.33 -10.27 2.28
C VAL A 238 -1.08 -9.47 1.01
N ALA A 239 0.18 -9.40 0.56
CA ALA A 239 0.55 -8.71 -0.67
C ALA A 239 -0.09 -9.35 -1.91
N SER A 240 -0.18 -10.70 -1.96
CA SER A 240 -0.79 -11.42 -3.08
C SER A 240 -2.28 -11.13 -3.24
N MET A 241 -3.02 -11.02 -2.13
CA MET A 241 -4.44 -10.67 -2.20
C MET A 241 -4.64 -9.28 -2.84
N ARG A 242 -3.68 -8.39 -2.68
CA ARG A 242 -3.73 -7.04 -3.25
C ARG A 242 -3.63 -7.01 -4.79
N TYR A 243 -3.22 -8.12 -5.45
CA TYR A 243 -3.23 -8.17 -6.92
C TYR A 243 -4.62 -8.00 -7.52
N LEU A 244 -5.67 -8.39 -6.78
CA LEU A 244 -7.04 -8.14 -7.18
C LEU A 244 -7.35 -6.64 -7.34
N GLN A 245 -6.57 -5.78 -6.66
CA GLN A 245 -6.74 -4.33 -6.76
C GLN A 245 -6.53 -3.83 -8.20
N MET A 246 -5.58 -4.41 -8.94
CA MET A 246 -5.24 -3.91 -10.27
C MET A 246 -6.38 -4.11 -11.29
N PRO A 247 -6.95 -5.32 -11.52
CA PRO A 247 -8.06 -5.45 -12.45
C PRO A 247 -9.29 -4.64 -12.03
N ILE A 248 -9.58 -4.57 -10.72
CA ILE A 248 -10.67 -3.74 -10.19
C ILE A 248 -10.40 -2.26 -10.48
N SER A 249 -9.18 -1.79 -10.23
CA SER A 249 -8.79 -0.39 -10.52
C SER A 249 -8.85 -0.06 -11.99
N GLY A 250 -8.46 -0.98 -12.88
CA GLY A 250 -8.57 -0.80 -14.34
C GLY A 250 -10.03 -0.66 -14.78
N VAL A 251 -10.90 -1.54 -14.30
CA VAL A 251 -12.35 -1.48 -14.59
C VAL A 251 -12.97 -0.19 -14.05
N VAL A 252 -12.66 0.16 -12.81
CA VAL A 252 -13.16 1.39 -12.18
C VAL A 252 -12.62 2.64 -12.89
N GLY A 253 -11.35 2.64 -13.29
CA GLY A 253 -10.72 3.72 -14.07
C GLY A 253 -11.43 3.94 -15.41
N TYR A 254 -11.75 2.86 -16.10
CA TYR A 254 -12.51 2.93 -17.35
C TYR A 254 -13.90 3.57 -17.16
N PHE A 255 -14.69 3.08 -16.19
CA PHE A 255 -16.07 3.56 -16.01
C PHE A 255 -16.17 4.96 -15.38
N LEU A 256 -15.29 5.30 -14.43
CA LEU A 256 -15.39 6.58 -13.72
C LEU A 256 -14.57 7.70 -14.33
N PHE A 257 -13.47 7.38 -14.99
CA PHE A 257 -12.52 8.37 -15.51
C PHE A 257 -12.30 8.29 -17.02
N ALA A 258 -13.02 7.40 -17.71
CA ALA A 258 -12.85 7.12 -19.16
C ALA A 258 -11.39 6.78 -19.54
N GLU A 259 -10.65 6.13 -18.62
CA GLU A 259 -9.26 5.76 -18.83
C GLU A 259 -9.15 4.44 -19.58
N VAL A 260 -8.43 4.46 -20.67
CA VAL A 260 -8.15 3.27 -21.47
C VAL A 260 -6.66 2.93 -21.34
N MET A 261 -6.38 1.73 -20.84
CA MET A 261 -5.01 1.21 -20.85
C MET A 261 -4.64 0.78 -22.28
N SER A 262 -3.44 1.15 -22.72
CA SER A 262 -2.90 0.67 -23.98
C SER A 262 -2.66 -0.85 -23.95
N GLN A 263 -2.56 -1.48 -25.12
CA GLN A 263 -2.30 -2.93 -25.19
C GLN A 263 -0.99 -3.31 -24.50
N THR A 264 0.07 -2.50 -24.66
CA THR A 264 1.37 -2.69 -24.01
C THR A 264 1.27 -2.62 -22.48
N GLU A 265 0.48 -1.68 -21.96
CA GLU A 265 0.23 -1.56 -20.52
C GLU A 265 -0.54 -2.76 -19.96
N ILE A 266 -1.54 -3.25 -20.71
CA ILE A 266 -2.30 -4.45 -20.33
C ILE A 266 -1.39 -5.68 -20.30
N ILE A 267 -0.56 -5.87 -21.34
CA ILE A 267 0.38 -7.00 -21.41
C ILE A 267 1.37 -6.94 -20.25
N GLY A 268 2.00 -5.80 -20.02
CA GLY A 268 2.94 -5.63 -18.92
C GLY A 268 2.30 -5.87 -17.54
N ALA A 269 1.07 -5.41 -17.36
CA ALA A 269 0.30 -5.64 -16.14
C ALA A 269 -0.02 -7.12 -15.91
N LEU A 270 -0.42 -7.84 -16.96
CA LEU A 270 -0.65 -9.30 -16.89
C LEU A 270 0.62 -10.07 -16.56
N ILE A 271 1.78 -9.67 -17.09
CA ILE A 271 3.08 -10.26 -16.75
C ILE A 271 3.40 -10.04 -15.27
N ILE A 272 3.23 -8.81 -14.76
CA ILE A 272 3.43 -8.50 -13.33
C ILE A 272 2.54 -9.39 -12.46
N ILE A 273 1.24 -9.43 -12.75
CA ILE A 273 0.28 -10.24 -11.97
C ILE A 273 0.67 -11.72 -11.99
N SER A 274 0.96 -12.26 -13.17
CA SER A 274 1.33 -13.67 -13.32
C SER A 274 2.58 -14.01 -12.51
N SER A 275 3.62 -13.18 -12.61
CA SER A 275 4.84 -13.29 -11.82
C SER A 275 4.55 -13.33 -10.32
N CYS A 276 3.73 -12.41 -9.89
CA CYS A 276 3.38 -12.25 -8.50
C CYS A 276 2.51 -13.42 -7.97
N LEU A 277 1.60 -13.95 -8.78
CA LEU A 277 0.82 -15.15 -8.45
C LEU A 277 1.73 -16.39 -8.31
N VAL A 278 2.75 -16.53 -9.16
CA VAL A 278 3.74 -17.61 -9.04
C VAL A 278 4.52 -17.51 -7.72
N ILE A 279 4.96 -16.32 -7.34
CA ILE A 279 5.63 -16.08 -6.05
C ILE A 279 4.71 -16.47 -4.89
N ALA A 280 3.47 -15.99 -4.92
CA ALA A 280 2.48 -16.25 -3.88
C ALA A 280 2.15 -17.73 -3.73
N TRP A 281 1.90 -18.39 -4.85
CA TRP A 281 1.61 -19.83 -4.87
C TRP A 281 2.75 -20.64 -4.29
N ARG A 282 3.98 -20.35 -4.70
CA ARG A 282 5.17 -21.04 -4.19
C ARG A 282 5.37 -20.85 -2.69
N GLU A 283 5.08 -19.65 -2.19
CA GLU A 283 5.17 -19.36 -0.76
C GLU A 283 4.12 -20.13 0.06
N LEU A 284 2.89 -20.22 -0.46
CA LEU A 284 1.83 -21.02 0.15
C LEU A 284 2.19 -22.52 0.20
N VAL A 285 2.78 -23.05 -0.87
CA VAL A 285 3.23 -24.46 -0.91
C VAL A 285 4.32 -24.69 0.15
N ARG A 286 5.32 -23.82 0.18
CA ARG A 286 6.43 -23.94 1.15
C ARG A 286 5.96 -23.84 2.61
N SER A 287 5.01 -22.94 2.90
CA SER A 287 4.47 -22.80 4.25
C SER A 287 3.70 -24.04 4.71
N ARG A 288 3.10 -24.80 3.78
CA ARG A 288 2.45 -26.09 4.08
C ARG A 288 3.47 -27.20 4.33
N GLU A 289 4.55 -27.24 3.57
CA GLU A 289 5.65 -28.23 3.74
C GLU A 289 6.31 -28.08 5.10
N VAL A 290 6.54 -26.85 5.58
CA VAL A 290 7.15 -26.56 6.89
C VAL A 290 6.20 -26.88 8.05
N ASN A 291 4.88 -26.73 7.87
CA ASN A 291 3.87 -26.98 8.90
C ASN A 291 3.36 -28.43 8.96
N GLN A 292 3.81 -29.31 8.08
CA GLN A 292 3.64 -30.76 8.19
C GLN A 292 4.96 -31.34 8.73
N PRO A 293 5.08 -31.58 10.06
CA PRO A 293 6.19 -32.38 10.59
C PRO A 293 6.04 -33.76 9.98
N GLY A 294 7.10 -34.25 9.33
CA GLY A 294 7.12 -35.45 8.54
C GLY A 294 6.46 -36.66 9.21
N ASN A 295 5.68 -37.39 8.40
CA ASN A 295 5.41 -38.80 8.64
C ASN A 295 6.68 -39.60 8.49
#